data_0342eaa24be88ec64e3b5e37b73c9550
#
_entry.id   0342eaa24be88ec64e3b5e37b73c9550
#
_cell.length_a   1.000
_cell.length_b   1.000
_cell.length_c   1.000
_cell.angle_alpha   90.00
_cell.angle_beta   90.00
_cell.angle_gamma   90.00
#
_symmetry.space_group_name_H-M   'P 1'
#
loop_
_entity.id
_entity.type
_entity.pdbx_description
1 polymer ?
#
loop_
_entity_poly.entity_id
_entity_poly.type
_entity_poly.pdbx_seq_one_letter_code
_entity_poly.pdbx_strand_id
1 'polypeptide(L)'
;MTNRSGTYDYDKIFEQAMRRLKFSKDVSEEDKACIKALVEHLLVKGISKQRSVKYVNHLIVLARITGCPLEKLDKKGVEAVISKLNLINYTEHTKHDYKVILKKYFQWLRKCDEEEHEYPEEVRWIKASFKKKRLVPEALITPEELTKLADAAENQRDRAFILTHYDGGFRIGETLSMKIMNVEFDKYSAVVRVDGKTGPRRVRLTIATPALASWLSVHPFRNEPEAPLWIGLGTVGKNQRLSYCGARALFRRLAKKTGLKKRVYPHLTRHSRATELANVLTEAQMKEHLGWVPGSDMPSTYVHLSGRDVDSALLKAHGITMDKEPKLRVALTLTKCSRCGKDLSSDVQFCPACGMVLNPKAAVGLEEERMKADRLMDLLMKDYEVRNLLSRKVRELYDSSQSHHSSQAVP
;
A
#
# COMPACT_ATOMS: atom_id res chain seq x y z
N MET A 1 8.51 -14.96 -17.75
CA MET A 1 8.50 -14.30 -16.40
C MET A 1 7.41 -13.26 -16.40
N THR A 2 6.26 -13.60 -15.86
CA THR A 2 5.05 -12.80 -15.86
C THR A 2 5.24 -11.56 -14.99
N ASN A 3 4.94 -10.42 -15.56
CA ASN A 3 4.94 -9.09 -14.95
C ASN A 3 4.07 -9.10 -13.68
N ARG A 4 4.67 -9.35 -12.51
CA ARG A 4 3.98 -9.39 -11.22
C ARG A 4 3.58 -7.97 -10.86
N SER A 5 2.29 -7.70 -10.96
CA SER A 5 1.54 -6.53 -10.52
C SER A 5 1.75 -5.23 -11.31
N GLY A 6 0.79 -4.89 -12.15
CA GLY A 6 0.66 -3.60 -12.86
C GLY A 6 0.44 -2.37 -11.97
N THR A 7 0.98 -2.35 -10.75
CA THR A 7 0.91 -1.24 -9.79
C THR A 7 1.97 -0.18 -10.08
N TYR A 8 3.13 -0.64 -10.60
CA TYR A 8 4.24 0.20 -11.03
C TYR A 8 4.70 -0.26 -12.41
N ASP A 9 4.76 0.65 -13.34
CA ASP A 9 5.39 0.43 -14.63
C ASP A 9 6.92 0.58 -14.46
N TYR A 10 7.56 -0.50 -13.97
CA TYR A 10 9.00 -0.50 -13.75
C TYR A 10 9.80 -0.38 -15.03
N ASP A 11 9.26 -0.82 -16.16
CA ASP A 11 9.90 -0.69 -17.46
C ASP A 11 9.97 0.76 -17.86
N LYS A 12 8.86 1.48 -17.79
CA LYS A 12 8.79 2.91 -18.05
C LYS A 12 9.69 3.73 -17.10
N ILE A 13 9.70 3.38 -15.80
CA ILE A 13 10.56 4.06 -14.81
C ILE A 13 12.03 3.84 -15.14
N PHE A 14 12.40 2.62 -15.54
CA PHE A 14 13.76 2.28 -15.94
C PHE A 14 14.18 3.03 -17.21
N GLU A 15 13.35 3.03 -18.24
CA GLU A 15 13.59 3.79 -19.47
C GLU A 15 13.77 5.29 -19.19
N GLN A 16 12.92 5.86 -18.33
CA GLN A 16 13.05 7.27 -17.94
C GLN A 16 14.36 7.56 -17.21
N ALA A 17 14.83 6.64 -16.35
CA ALA A 17 16.10 6.80 -15.66
C ALA A 17 17.29 6.74 -16.65
N MET A 18 17.26 5.78 -17.58
CA MET A 18 18.29 5.66 -18.62
C MET A 18 18.26 6.85 -19.59
N ARG A 19 17.08 7.36 -19.95
CA ARG A 19 16.96 8.60 -20.74
C ARG A 19 17.53 9.80 -19.99
N ARG A 20 17.27 9.92 -18.67
CA ARG A 20 17.86 10.98 -17.83
C ARG A 20 19.37 10.92 -17.81
N LEU A 21 19.95 9.72 -17.68
CA LEU A 21 21.40 9.52 -17.76
C LEU A 21 21.94 10.00 -19.11
N LYS A 22 21.34 9.53 -20.21
CA LYS A 22 21.77 9.86 -21.58
C LYS A 22 21.79 11.36 -21.85
N PHE A 23 20.76 12.09 -21.41
CA PHE A 23 20.60 13.53 -21.68
C PHE A 23 21.10 14.43 -20.55
N SER A 24 21.77 13.90 -19.54
CA SER A 24 22.37 14.71 -18.48
C SER A 24 23.57 15.48 -19.02
N LYS A 25 23.51 16.82 -18.97
CA LYS A 25 24.60 17.72 -19.43
C LYS A 25 25.72 17.80 -18.39
N ASP A 26 25.42 17.52 -17.12
CA ASP A 26 26.33 17.68 -15.98
C ASP A 26 27.05 16.38 -15.61
N VAL A 27 27.02 15.37 -16.47
CA VAL A 27 27.67 14.06 -16.27
C VAL A 27 28.55 13.80 -17.48
N SER A 28 29.82 13.47 -17.26
CA SER A 28 30.79 13.19 -18.34
C SER A 28 30.37 11.98 -19.18
N GLU A 29 30.84 11.89 -20.41
CA GLU A 29 30.53 10.72 -21.25
C GLU A 29 31.18 9.46 -20.72
N GLU A 30 32.34 9.55 -20.04
CA GLU A 30 32.98 8.44 -19.34
C GLU A 30 32.07 7.91 -18.24
N ASP A 31 31.53 8.80 -17.38
CA ASP A 31 30.59 8.36 -16.30
C ASP A 31 29.31 7.75 -16.86
N LYS A 32 28.78 8.32 -17.95
CA LYS A 32 27.59 7.73 -18.61
C LYS A 32 27.85 6.32 -19.10
N ALA A 33 29.02 6.10 -19.73
CA ALA A 33 29.44 4.79 -20.21
C ALA A 33 29.62 3.79 -19.04
N CYS A 34 30.32 4.19 -17.98
CA CYS A 34 30.55 3.35 -16.80
C CYS A 34 29.24 3.02 -16.07
N ILE A 35 28.35 4.00 -15.88
CA ILE A 35 27.04 3.77 -15.23
C ILE A 35 26.20 2.81 -16.07
N LYS A 36 26.19 2.94 -17.40
CA LYS A 36 25.47 2.02 -18.28
C LYS A 36 26.02 0.60 -18.18
N ALA A 37 27.35 0.43 -18.24
CA ALA A 37 28.00 -0.88 -18.09
C ALA A 37 27.72 -1.52 -16.74
N LEU A 38 27.73 -0.76 -15.64
CA LEU A 38 27.32 -1.25 -14.32
C LEU A 38 25.86 -1.72 -14.33
N VAL A 39 24.94 -0.97 -14.93
CA VAL A 39 23.53 -1.35 -15.02
C VAL A 39 23.36 -2.65 -15.78
N GLU A 40 24.03 -2.84 -16.90
CA GLU A 40 24.05 -4.08 -17.67
C GLU A 40 24.55 -5.25 -16.81
N HIS A 41 25.66 -5.06 -16.10
CA HIS A 41 26.20 -6.05 -15.15
C HIS A 41 25.18 -6.41 -14.04
N LEU A 42 24.52 -5.43 -13.43
CA LEU A 42 23.51 -5.66 -12.41
C LEU A 42 22.31 -6.47 -12.94
N LEU A 43 21.88 -6.19 -14.18
CA LEU A 43 20.80 -6.93 -14.82
C LEU A 43 21.20 -8.38 -15.13
N VAL A 44 22.42 -8.61 -15.59
CA VAL A 44 22.97 -9.97 -15.79
C VAL A 44 22.98 -10.77 -14.47
N LYS A 45 23.30 -10.11 -13.35
CA LYS A 45 23.22 -10.68 -11.99
C LYS A 45 21.78 -10.86 -11.46
N GLY A 46 20.76 -10.60 -12.24
CA GLY A 46 19.36 -10.75 -11.84
C GLY A 46 18.86 -9.64 -10.91
N ILE A 47 19.60 -8.55 -10.74
CA ILE A 47 19.13 -7.38 -9.97
C ILE A 47 17.97 -6.72 -10.70
N SER A 48 16.89 -6.44 -9.97
CA SER A 48 15.67 -5.89 -10.56
C SER A 48 15.88 -4.50 -11.17
N LYS A 49 15.14 -4.18 -12.25
CA LYS A 49 15.14 -2.86 -12.88
C LYS A 49 14.92 -1.72 -11.87
N GLN A 50 14.03 -1.92 -10.90
CA GLN A 50 13.77 -0.94 -9.83
C GLN A 50 15.05 -0.63 -9.01
N ARG A 51 15.82 -1.66 -8.67
CA ARG A 51 17.06 -1.47 -7.90
C ARG A 51 18.13 -0.82 -8.79
N SER A 52 18.23 -1.18 -10.06
CA SER A 52 19.12 -0.56 -11.04
C SER A 52 18.82 0.93 -11.22
N VAL A 53 17.54 1.34 -11.27
CA VAL A 53 17.12 2.76 -11.28
C VAL A 53 17.70 3.53 -10.09
N LYS A 54 17.74 2.91 -8.91
CA LYS A 54 18.33 3.53 -7.72
C LYS A 54 19.83 3.81 -7.95
N TYR A 55 20.57 2.85 -8.50
CA TYR A 55 21.98 3.04 -8.86
C TYR A 55 22.15 4.19 -9.84
N VAL A 56 21.43 4.19 -10.95
CA VAL A 56 21.49 5.26 -11.96
C VAL A 56 21.29 6.64 -11.32
N ASN A 57 20.19 6.81 -10.58
CA ASN A 57 19.85 8.10 -9.99
C ASN A 57 20.90 8.60 -8.98
N HIS A 58 21.47 7.69 -8.17
CA HIS A 58 22.47 8.08 -7.18
C HIS A 58 23.83 8.37 -7.82
N LEU A 59 24.24 7.57 -8.80
CA LEU A 59 25.50 7.79 -9.51
C LEU A 59 25.49 9.08 -10.34
N ILE A 60 24.37 9.44 -10.97
CA ILE A 60 24.21 10.77 -11.62
C ILE A 60 24.47 11.90 -10.62
N VAL A 61 23.95 11.82 -9.41
CA VAL A 61 24.16 12.86 -8.39
C VAL A 61 25.61 12.86 -7.90
N LEU A 62 26.21 11.69 -7.70
CA LEU A 62 27.60 11.57 -7.29
C LEU A 62 28.53 12.15 -8.36
N ALA A 63 28.32 11.81 -9.64
CA ALA A 63 29.10 12.39 -10.76
C ALA A 63 29.03 13.93 -10.81
N ARG A 64 27.86 14.51 -10.49
CA ARG A 64 27.71 15.97 -10.39
C ARG A 64 28.50 16.60 -9.23
N ILE A 65 28.60 15.90 -8.10
CA ILE A 65 29.31 16.37 -6.90
C ILE A 65 30.82 16.36 -7.12
N THR A 66 31.34 15.40 -7.90
CA THR A 66 32.80 15.23 -8.10
C THR A 66 33.42 16.30 -8.95
N GLY A 67 32.78 16.68 -10.05
CA GLY A 67 33.35 17.59 -11.06
C GLY A 67 34.41 16.93 -11.96
N CYS A 68 34.69 15.63 -11.79
CA CYS A 68 35.55 14.79 -12.62
C CYS A 68 34.98 13.38 -12.73
N PRO A 69 35.38 12.57 -13.71
CA PRO A 69 34.91 11.22 -13.86
C PRO A 69 35.10 10.38 -12.58
N LEU A 70 34.05 9.66 -12.15
CA LEU A 70 34.08 8.85 -10.95
C LEU A 70 35.17 7.78 -10.94
N GLU A 71 35.51 7.22 -12.11
CA GLU A 71 36.52 6.17 -12.27
C GLU A 71 37.98 6.67 -11.97
N LYS A 72 38.19 7.99 -12.09
CA LYS A 72 39.49 8.65 -11.86
C LYS A 72 39.71 9.07 -10.41
N LEU A 73 38.71 8.90 -9.56
CA LEU A 73 38.82 9.24 -8.15
C LEU A 73 39.78 8.29 -7.43
N ASP A 74 40.76 8.86 -6.79
CA ASP A 74 41.57 8.20 -5.75
C ASP A 74 40.89 8.31 -4.37
N LYS A 75 41.54 7.81 -3.35
CA LYS A 75 41.03 7.85 -1.99
C LYS A 75 40.70 9.27 -1.50
N LYS A 76 41.58 10.26 -1.83
CA LYS A 76 41.36 11.66 -1.46
C LYS A 76 40.17 12.26 -2.19
N GLY A 77 40.00 11.94 -3.48
CA GLY A 77 38.81 12.33 -4.26
C GLY A 77 37.55 11.79 -3.67
N VAL A 78 37.52 10.52 -3.26
CA VAL A 78 36.37 9.91 -2.59
C VAL A 78 36.10 10.57 -1.23
N GLU A 79 37.12 10.89 -0.45
CA GLU A 79 36.97 11.62 0.82
C GLU A 79 36.32 12.99 0.62
N ALA A 80 36.74 13.73 -0.42
CA ALA A 80 36.12 15.01 -0.78
C ALA A 80 34.63 14.86 -1.18
N VAL A 81 34.27 13.81 -1.93
CA VAL A 81 32.88 13.50 -2.29
C VAL A 81 32.03 13.21 -1.06
N ILE A 82 32.54 12.37 -0.15
CA ILE A 82 31.83 12.05 1.10
C ILE A 82 31.67 13.28 1.98
N SER A 83 32.69 14.14 2.07
CA SER A 83 32.60 15.42 2.79
C SER A 83 31.49 16.29 2.24
N LYS A 84 31.48 16.55 0.92
CA LYS A 84 30.42 17.31 0.25
C LYS A 84 29.04 16.69 0.48
N LEU A 85 28.92 15.35 0.36
CA LEU A 85 27.66 14.63 0.60
C LEU A 85 27.13 14.82 2.03
N ASN A 86 28.03 14.85 3.01
CA ASN A 86 27.64 15.05 4.41
C ASN A 86 27.15 16.47 4.69
N LEU A 87 27.63 17.47 3.94
CA LEU A 87 27.16 18.87 4.04
C LEU A 87 25.79 19.10 3.41
N ILE A 88 25.39 18.26 2.45
CA ILE A 88 24.05 18.36 1.85
C ILE A 88 22.98 17.99 2.88
N ASN A 89 21.89 18.74 2.91
CA ASN A 89 20.76 18.51 3.81
C ASN A 89 19.91 17.30 3.38
N TYR A 90 20.54 16.12 3.28
CA TYR A 90 19.87 14.83 3.09
C TYR A 90 19.64 14.14 4.43
N THR A 91 18.61 13.26 4.45
CA THR A 91 18.42 12.36 5.59
C THR A 91 19.59 11.37 5.70
N GLU A 92 19.88 10.92 6.92
CA GLU A 92 20.95 9.92 7.13
C GLU A 92 20.74 8.63 6.32
N HIS A 93 19.49 8.23 6.12
CA HIS A 93 19.16 7.11 5.24
C HIS A 93 19.58 7.38 3.78
N THR A 94 19.32 8.58 3.29
CA THR A 94 19.71 8.97 1.92
C THR A 94 21.23 9.02 1.77
N LYS A 95 21.94 9.60 2.75
CA LYS A 95 23.41 9.61 2.78
C LYS A 95 23.99 8.19 2.82
N HIS A 96 23.40 7.31 3.63
CA HIS A 96 23.77 5.89 3.66
C HIS A 96 23.62 5.24 2.28
N ASP A 97 22.51 5.46 1.59
CA ASP A 97 22.29 4.91 0.26
C ASP A 97 23.36 5.35 -0.74
N TYR A 98 23.75 6.62 -0.74
CA TYR A 98 24.86 7.12 -1.58
C TYR A 98 26.17 6.41 -1.24
N LYS A 99 26.50 6.29 0.04
CA LYS A 99 27.73 5.61 0.50
C LYS A 99 27.77 4.14 0.05
N VAL A 100 26.66 3.43 0.21
CA VAL A 100 26.56 2.02 -0.22
C VAL A 100 26.70 1.88 -1.74
N ILE A 101 26.04 2.75 -2.50
CA ILE A 101 26.10 2.70 -3.97
C ILE A 101 27.50 3.07 -4.46
N LEU A 102 28.15 4.06 -3.87
CA LEU A 102 29.53 4.41 -4.20
C LEU A 102 30.49 3.25 -3.93
N LYS A 103 30.37 2.58 -2.76
CA LYS A 103 31.16 1.38 -2.46
C LYS A 103 30.97 0.29 -3.51
N LYS A 104 29.71 0.00 -3.86
CA LYS A 104 29.37 -1.02 -4.86
C LYS A 104 29.84 -0.68 -6.26
N TYR A 105 29.81 0.60 -6.63
CA TYR A 105 30.34 1.08 -7.90
C TYR A 105 31.85 0.82 -8.00
N PHE A 106 32.63 1.19 -6.99
CA PHE A 106 34.07 0.96 -6.98
C PHE A 106 34.44 -0.53 -6.87
N GLN A 107 33.68 -1.31 -6.12
CA GLN A 107 33.86 -2.77 -6.05
C GLN A 107 33.76 -3.40 -7.44
N TRP A 108 32.72 -3.05 -8.20
CA TRP A 108 32.55 -3.50 -9.57
C TRP A 108 33.63 -2.96 -10.50
N LEU A 109 33.94 -1.66 -10.42
CA LEU A 109 34.90 -0.98 -11.28
C LEU A 109 36.31 -1.57 -11.15
N ARG A 110 36.75 -1.88 -9.94
CA ARG A 110 38.05 -2.47 -9.61
C ARG A 110 38.06 -3.98 -9.67
N LYS A 111 36.95 -4.61 -10.06
CA LYS A 111 36.80 -6.08 -10.17
C LYS A 111 37.15 -6.83 -8.87
N CYS A 112 36.88 -6.23 -7.70
CA CYS A 112 37.03 -6.87 -6.41
C CYS A 112 36.02 -7.99 -6.22
N ASP A 113 36.36 -9.01 -5.41
CA ASP A 113 35.45 -10.11 -5.12
C ASP A 113 34.22 -9.62 -4.33
N GLU A 114 33.05 -9.87 -4.89
CA GLU A 114 31.79 -9.47 -4.26
C GLU A 114 31.31 -10.51 -3.22
N GLU A 115 31.67 -11.77 -3.38
CA GLU A 115 31.28 -12.87 -2.47
C GLU A 115 32.08 -12.78 -1.17
N GLU A 116 33.35 -12.43 -1.25
CA GLU A 116 34.21 -12.20 -0.09
C GLU A 116 34.02 -10.80 0.53
N HIS A 117 33.10 -10.00 -0.02
CA HIS A 117 32.85 -8.62 0.42
C HIS A 117 34.09 -7.70 0.38
N GLU A 118 35.01 -7.97 -0.50
CA GLU A 118 36.19 -7.13 -0.69
C GLU A 118 35.80 -5.77 -1.28
N TYR A 119 36.50 -4.75 -0.81
CA TYR A 119 36.33 -3.38 -1.32
C TYR A 119 37.71 -2.77 -1.58
N PRO A 120 37.89 -2.04 -2.68
CA PRO A 120 39.14 -1.40 -2.98
C PRO A 120 39.46 -0.28 -1.99
N GLU A 121 40.75 0.10 -1.91
CA GLU A 121 41.26 1.02 -0.91
C GLU A 121 40.52 2.36 -0.88
N GLU A 122 40.11 2.84 -2.02
CA GLU A 122 39.40 4.13 -2.19
C GLU A 122 38.12 4.21 -1.36
N VAL A 123 37.43 3.07 -1.13
CA VAL A 123 36.10 3.05 -0.49
C VAL A 123 35.97 2.12 0.72
N ARG A 124 36.94 1.25 1.01
CA ARG A 124 36.82 0.27 2.13
C ARG A 124 36.65 0.93 3.48
N TRP A 125 37.22 2.12 3.69
CA TRP A 125 37.13 2.89 4.93
C TRP A 125 35.74 3.51 5.17
N ILE A 126 34.86 3.57 4.16
CA ILE A 126 33.54 4.18 4.28
C ILE A 126 32.64 3.34 5.18
N LYS A 127 32.29 3.89 6.35
CA LYS A 127 31.28 3.32 7.24
C LYS A 127 29.89 3.68 6.73
N ALA A 128 29.17 2.67 6.24
CA ALA A 128 27.79 2.82 5.74
C ALA A 128 26.76 2.37 6.79
N SER A 129 26.94 2.81 8.04
CA SER A 129 26.00 2.56 9.12
C SER A 129 25.38 3.87 9.61
N PHE A 130 24.13 3.84 10.03
CA PHE A 130 23.47 4.98 10.66
C PHE A 130 22.46 4.49 11.71
N LYS A 131 22.22 5.30 12.74
CA LYS A 131 21.16 5.03 13.71
C LYS A 131 19.80 5.31 13.06
N LYS A 132 19.00 4.27 12.86
CA LYS A 132 17.63 4.45 12.39
C LYS A 132 16.84 5.27 13.41
N LYS A 133 16.22 6.36 12.95
CA LYS A 133 15.25 7.09 13.77
C LYS A 133 14.10 6.14 14.08
N ARG A 134 13.85 5.86 15.35
CA ARG A 134 12.68 5.09 15.77
C ARG A 134 11.43 5.92 15.54
N LEU A 135 10.38 5.28 15.06
CA LEU A 135 9.05 5.90 15.06
C LEU A 135 8.66 6.16 16.51
N VAL A 136 8.14 7.36 16.77
CA VAL A 136 7.58 7.70 18.07
C VAL A 136 6.07 7.44 18.05
N PRO A 137 5.46 6.98 19.16
CA PRO A 137 4.04 6.65 19.22
C PRO A 137 3.13 7.79 18.74
N GLU A 138 3.50 9.04 19.02
CA GLU A 138 2.73 10.25 18.65
C GLU A 138 2.66 10.47 17.13
N ALA A 139 3.59 9.91 16.38
CA ALA A 139 3.59 9.97 14.91
C ALA A 139 2.60 8.97 14.27
N LEU A 140 2.16 7.96 15.03
CA LEU A 140 1.25 6.92 14.56
C LEU A 140 -0.19 7.46 14.45
N ILE A 141 -0.97 6.83 13.57
CA ILE A 141 -2.41 7.14 13.41
C ILE A 141 -3.17 6.42 14.51
N THR A 142 -3.96 7.16 15.28
CA THR A 142 -4.85 6.58 16.29
C THR A 142 -6.14 6.05 15.66
N PRO A 143 -6.90 5.17 16.35
CA PRO A 143 -8.21 4.70 15.88
C PRO A 143 -9.20 5.85 15.59
N GLU A 144 -9.19 6.90 16.41
CA GLU A 144 -10.04 8.08 16.23
C GLU A 144 -9.64 8.88 14.98
N GLU A 145 -8.34 9.01 14.72
CA GLU A 145 -7.84 9.65 13.51
C GLU A 145 -8.15 8.82 12.25
N LEU A 146 -8.07 7.48 12.35
CA LEU A 146 -8.49 6.59 11.27
C LEU A 146 -9.99 6.75 10.97
N THR A 147 -10.83 6.81 12.01
CA THR A 147 -12.27 7.07 11.86
C THR A 147 -12.51 8.38 11.12
N LYS A 148 -11.84 9.46 11.53
CA LYS A 148 -11.93 10.76 10.85
C LYS A 148 -11.53 10.68 9.37
N LEU A 149 -10.46 9.95 9.05
CA LEU A 149 -10.02 9.73 7.66
C LEU A 149 -11.07 8.96 6.86
N ALA A 150 -11.65 7.90 7.43
CA ALA A 150 -12.68 7.09 6.80
C ALA A 150 -13.97 7.87 6.59
N ASP A 151 -14.38 8.70 7.55
CA ASP A 151 -15.58 9.53 7.46
C ASP A 151 -15.42 10.70 6.48
N ALA A 152 -14.22 11.19 6.28
CA ALA A 152 -13.91 12.21 5.29
C ALA A 152 -13.92 11.71 3.84
N ALA A 153 -13.96 10.38 3.64
CA ALA A 153 -14.03 9.78 2.31
C ALA A 153 -15.39 10.06 1.66
N GLU A 154 -15.37 10.55 0.43
CA GLU A 154 -16.57 11.02 -0.29
C GLU A 154 -17.29 9.90 -1.05
N ASN A 155 -16.67 8.74 -1.17
CA ASN A 155 -17.22 7.60 -1.87
C ASN A 155 -16.85 6.28 -1.18
N GLN A 156 -17.59 5.23 -1.50
CA GLN A 156 -17.44 3.92 -0.89
C GLN A 156 -16.08 3.28 -1.18
N ARG A 157 -15.53 3.48 -2.40
CA ARG A 157 -14.21 2.96 -2.77
C ARG A 157 -13.11 3.53 -1.87
N ASP A 158 -13.06 4.84 -1.66
CA ASP A 158 -12.02 5.53 -0.89
C ASP A 158 -12.06 5.09 0.57
N ARG A 159 -13.28 5.00 1.13
CA ARG A 159 -13.50 4.51 2.48
C ARG A 159 -13.05 3.06 2.65
N ALA A 160 -13.52 2.17 1.77
CA ALA A 160 -13.14 0.76 1.81
C ALA A 160 -11.63 0.58 1.63
N PHE A 161 -11.01 1.35 0.72
CA PHE A 161 -9.57 1.29 0.47
C PHE A 161 -8.76 1.59 1.73
N ILE A 162 -9.06 2.69 2.42
CA ILE A 162 -8.31 3.11 3.61
C ILE A 162 -8.49 2.11 4.75
N LEU A 163 -9.72 1.69 5.01
CA LEU A 163 -10.02 0.74 6.08
C LEU A 163 -9.40 -0.64 5.79
N THR A 164 -9.50 -1.14 4.56
CA THR A 164 -8.86 -2.41 4.16
C THR A 164 -7.35 -2.34 4.28
N HIS A 165 -6.75 -1.25 3.79
CA HIS A 165 -5.29 -1.06 3.85
C HIS A 165 -4.79 -1.01 5.29
N TYR A 166 -5.51 -0.32 6.17
CA TYR A 166 -5.19 -0.24 7.59
C TYR A 166 -5.42 -1.59 8.30
N ASP A 167 -6.62 -2.15 8.21
CA ASP A 167 -7.04 -3.35 8.96
C ASP A 167 -6.13 -4.56 8.69
N GLY A 168 -5.80 -4.78 7.40
CA GLY A 168 -4.84 -5.82 7.03
C GLY A 168 -3.38 -5.46 7.26
N GLY A 169 -3.07 -4.19 7.58
CA GLY A 169 -1.69 -3.72 7.69
C GLY A 169 -0.88 -3.98 6.43
N PHE A 170 -1.50 -3.91 5.25
CA PHE A 170 -0.90 -4.30 3.98
C PHE A 170 0.23 -3.38 3.53
N ARG A 171 1.15 -3.92 2.71
CA ARG A 171 1.99 -3.07 1.87
C ARG A 171 1.12 -2.47 0.77
N ILE A 172 1.39 -1.23 0.39
CA ILE A 172 0.55 -0.54 -0.62
C ILE A 172 0.46 -1.32 -1.94
N GLY A 173 1.54 -1.97 -2.36
CA GLY A 173 1.53 -2.82 -3.55
C GLY A 173 0.58 -4.02 -3.41
N GLU A 174 0.52 -4.65 -2.24
CA GLU A 174 -0.40 -5.74 -1.94
C GLU A 174 -1.85 -5.27 -2.04
N THR A 175 -2.17 -4.12 -1.43
CA THR A 175 -3.53 -3.55 -1.53
C THR A 175 -3.90 -3.25 -2.98
N LEU A 176 -3.03 -2.55 -3.72
CA LEU A 176 -3.33 -2.13 -5.09
C LEU A 176 -3.40 -3.30 -6.09
N SER A 177 -2.76 -4.43 -5.81
CA SER A 177 -2.82 -5.62 -6.67
C SER A 177 -4.05 -6.50 -6.46
N MET A 178 -4.86 -6.24 -5.42
CA MET A 178 -6.05 -7.03 -5.13
C MET A 178 -7.03 -7.03 -6.30
N LYS A 179 -7.65 -8.20 -6.52
CA LYS A 179 -8.74 -8.44 -7.46
C LYS A 179 -10.02 -8.77 -6.70
N ILE A 180 -11.16 -8.74 -7.37
CA ILE A 180 -12.46 -9.13 -6.78
C ILE A 180 -12.36 -10.53 -6.15
N MET A 181 -11.81 -11.50 -6.88
CA MET A 181 -11.65 -12.89 -6.42
C MET A 181 -10.79 -13.07 -5.16
N ASN A 182 -10.02 -12.05 -4.80
CA ASN A 182 -9.18 -12.13 -3.60
C ASN A 182 -9.96 -11.89 -2.30
N VAL A 183 -11.22 -11.47 -2.39
CA VAL A 183 -12.08 -11.14 -1.25
C VAL A 183 -13.13 -12.23 -1.08
N GLU A 184 -13.18 -12.81 0.10
CA GLU A 184 -14.20 -13.78 0.51
C GLU A 184 -14.84 -13.29 1.80
N PHE A 185 -16.14 -13.57 1.99
CA PHE A 185 -16.82 -13.32 3.25
C PHE A 185 -17.15 -14.66 3.87
N ASP A 186 -16.79 -14.83 5.13
CA ASP A 186 -17.23 -15.98 5.93
C ASP A 186 -18.17 -15.50 7.06
N LYS A 187 -18.73 -16.40 7.84
CA LYS A 187 -19.68 -16.09 8.92
C LYS A 187 -19.16 -15.08 9.98
N TYR A 188 -17.89 -14.73 9.95
CA TYR A 188 -17.31 -13.82 10.93
C TYR A 188 -16.96 -12.46 10.32
N SER A 189 -16.38 -12.43 9.13
CA SER A 189 -15.88 -11.19 8.52
C SER A 189 -15.35 -11.43 7.10
N ALA A 190 -14.82 -10.37 6.47
CA ALA A 190 -14.10 -10.51 5.22
C ALA A 190 -12.72 -11.15 5.42
N VAL A 191 -12.31 -11.92 4.44
CA VAL A 191 -11.00 -12.55 4.34
C VAL A 191 -10.39 -12.19 2.99
N VAL A 192 -9.16 -11.74 3.00
CA VAL A 192 -8.45 -11.34 1.78
C VAL A 192 -7.22 -12.20 1.58
N ARG A 193 -7.05 -12.71 0.36
CA ARG A 193 -5.81 -13.38 -0.08
C ARG A 193 -4.92 -12.37 -0.79
N VAL A 194 -3.69 -12.23 -0.33
CA VAL A 194 -2.70 -11.33 -0.94
C VAL A 194 -1.44 -12.08 -1.29
N ASP A 195 -0.85 -11.74 -2.42
CA ASP A 195 0.48 -12.22 -2.82
C ASP A 195 1.48 -11.07 -2.67
N GLY A 196 2.37 -11.20 -1.72
CA GLY A 196 3.38 -10.21 -1.40
C GLY A 196 4.80 -10.67 -1.72
N LYS A 197 5.79 -9.86 -1.35
CA LYS A 197 7.21 -10.18 -1.53
C LYS A 197 7.62 -11.51 -0.88
N THR A 198 6.91 -11.93 0.17
CA THR A 198 7.19 -13.12 0.97
C THR A 198 6.27 -14.30 0.63
N GLY A 199 5.52 -14.21 -0.45
CA GLY A 199 4.57 -15.22 -0.91
C GLY A 199 3.12 -14.89 -0.55
N PRO A 200 2.18 -15.78 -0.92
CA PRO A 200 0.77 -15.62 -0.68
C PRO A 200 0.44 -15.79 0.81
N ARG A 201 -0.53 -15.04 1.30
CA ARG A 201 -1.09 -15.20 2.66
C ARG A 201 -2.55 -14.82 2.71
N ARG A 202 -3.23 -15.36 3.70
CA ARG A 202 -4.63 -15.09 4.02
C ARG A 202 -4.71 -14.13 5.21
N VAL A 203 -5.45 -13.05 5.07
CA VAL A 203 -5.59 -12.01 6.10
C VAL A 203 -7.07 -11.79 6.40
N ARG A 204 -7.45 -11.91 7.66
CA ARG A 204 -8.81 -11.61 8.14
C ARG A 204 -8.94 -10.11 8.38
N LEU A 205 -10.03 -9.54 7.89
CA LEU A 205 -10.38 -8.13 8.08
C LEU A 205 -11.66 -8.04 8.90
N THR A 206 -11.60 -7.34 10.00
CA THR A 206 -12.78 -7.14 10.88
C THR A 206 -13.32 -5.72 10.76
N ILE A 207 -12.42 -4.74 10.79
CA ILE A 207 -12.74 -3.31 10.74
C ILE A 207 -13.25 -2.91 9.35
N ALA A 208 -12.62 -3.44 8.31
CA ALA A 208 -12.92 -3.07 6.93
C ALA A 208 -14.14 -3.78 6.34
N THR A 209 -14.64 -4.84 6.97
CA THR A 209 -15.70 -5.72 6.43
C THR A 209 -16.93 -4.94 5.92
N PRO A 210 -17.55 -4.04 6.70
CA PRO A 210 -18.76 -3.34 6.24
C PRO A 210 -18.48 -2.42 5.04
N ALA A 211 -17.36 -1.72 5.07
CA ALA A 211 -16.98 -0.80 3.99
C ALA A 211 -16.61 -1.58 2.72
N LEU A 212 -15.96 -2.73 2.86
CA LEU A 212 -15.58 -3.58 1.74
C LEU A 212 -16.80 -4.21 1.07
N ALA A 213 -17.76 -4.72 1.86
CA ALA A 213 -19.04 -5.23 1.34
C ALA A 213 -19.81 -4.11 0.63
N SER A 214 -19.87 -2.92 1.21
CA SER A 214 -20.51 -1.76 0.62
C SER A 214 -19.85 -1.34 -0.72
N TRP A 215 -18.53 -1.40 -0.82
CA TRP A 215 -17.83 -1.12 -2.07
C TRP A 215 -18.12 -2.18 -3.13
N LEU A 216 -18.05 -3.45 -2.78
CA LEU A 216 -18.32 -4.56 -3.70
C LEU A 216 -19.76 -4.53 -4.23
N SER A 217 -20.75 -4.13 -3.42
CA SER A 217 -22.14 -4.05 -3.86
C SER A 217 -22.39 -3.05 -5.00
N VAL A 218 -21.53 -2.02 -5.13
CA VAL A 218 -21.61 -0.99 -6.18
C VAL A 218 -20.45 -1.04 -7.16
N HIS A 219 -19.60 -2.03 -7.06
CA HIS A 219 -18.43 -2.15 -7.94
C HIS A 219 -18.88 -2.46 -9.37
N PRO A 220 -18.46 -1.66 -10.38
CA PRO A 220 -18.96 -1.83 -11.76
C PRO A 220 -18.61 -3.19 -12.37
N PHE A 221 -17.54 -3.83 -11.89
CA PHE A 221 -17.08 -5.14 -12.36
C PHE A 221 -17.26 -6.24 -11.29
N ARG A 222 -18.25 -6.11 -10.42
CA ARG A 222 -18.44 -7.01 -9.27
C ARG A 222 -18.53 -8.50 -9.63
N ASN A 223 -18.98 -8.80 -10.84
CA ASN A 223 -19.15 -10.16 -11.37
C ASN A 223 -17.93 -10.65 -12.15
N GLU A 224 -16.86 -9.86 -12.22
CA GLU A 224 -15.62 -10.21 -12.92
C GLU A 224 -14.53 -10.55 -11.90
N PRO A 225 -14.25 -11.85 -11.62
CA PRO A 225 -13.30 -12.26 -10.58
C PRO A 225 -11.90 -11.67 -10.75
N GLU A 226 -11.44 -11.54 -11.99
CA GLU A 226 -10.11 -11.03 -12.35
C GLU A 226 -10.00 -9.50 -12.34
N ALA A 227 -11.14 -8.79 -12.25
CA ALA A 227 -11.13 -7.34 -12.24
C ALA A 227 -10.40 -6.77 -11.02
N PRO A 228 -9.72 -5.61 -11.16
CA PRO A 228 -9.09 -4.94 -10.03
C PRO A 228 -10.11 -4.54 -8.97
N LEU A 229 -9.86 -4.86 -7.71
CA LEU A 229 -10.73 -4.44 -6.60
C LEU A 229 -10.76 -2.90 -6.44
N TRP A 230 -9.64 -2.26 -6.72
CA TRP A 230 -9.48 -0.81 -6.59
C TRP A 230 -9.32 -0.17 -7.95
N ILE A 231 -10.32 0.60 -8.36
CA ILE A 231 -10.38 1.27 -9.68
C ILE A 231 -10.42 2.79 -9.53
N GLY A 232 -9.99 3.49 -10.58
CA GLY A 232 -10.15 4.93 -10.69
C GLY A 232 -11.63 5.32 -10.87
N LEU A 233 -12.09 6.34 -10.14
CA LEU A 233 -13.45 6.89 -10.21
C LEU A 233 -13.50 8.23 -10.93
N GLY A 234 -12.35 8.88 -11.16
CA GLY A 234 -12.28 10.16 -11.88
C GLY A 234 -12.29 9.98 -13.39
N THR A 235 -12.30 11.09 -14.12
CA THR A 235 -12.30 11.12 -15.60
C THR A 235 -11.03 10.50 -16.19
N VAL A 236 -9.87 10.78 -15.59
CA VAL A 236 -8.60 10.19 -16.00
C VAL A 236 -8.41 8.84 -15.29
N GLY A 237 -8.25 7.78 -16.10
CA GLY A 237 -8.09 6.42 -15.58
C GLY A 237 -9.37 5.83 -14.97
N LYS A 238 -10.56 6.28 -15.40
CA LYS A 238 -11.85 5.70 -15.00
C LYS A 238 -11.85 4.20 -15.29
N ASN A 239 -12.27 3.41 -14.31
CA ASN A 239 -12.35 1.96 -14.37
C ASN A 239 -10.99 1.23 -14.54
N GLN A 240 -9.89 1.94 -14.64
CA GLN A 240 -8.56 1.34 -14.60
C GLN A 240 -8.11 1.09 -13.16
N ARG A 241 -7.17 0.18 -12.95
CA ARG A 241 -6.58 -0.06 -11.64
C ARG A 241 -6.08 1.25 -11.00
N LEU A 242 -6.42 1.46 -9.74
CA LEU A 242 -5.92 2.60 -8.97
C LEU A 242 -4.39 2.59 -8.91
N SER A 243 -3.76 3.66 -9.37
CA SER A 243 -2.30 3.79 -9.35
C SER A 243 -1.76 4.12 -7.95
N TYR A 244 -0.47 3.87 -7.74
CA TYR A 244 0.22 4.29 -6.51
C TYR A 244 0.15 5.80 -6.27
N CYS A 245 0.29 6.60 -7.33
CA CYS A 245 0.15 8.05 -7.23
C CYS A 245 -1.27 8.45 -6.81
N GLY A 246 -2.29 7.79 -7.36
CA GLY A 246 -3.69 7.97 -6.98
C GLY A 246 -3.94 7.62 -5.51
N ALA A 247 -3.43 6.49 -5.05
CA ALA A 247 -3.53 6.09 -3.64
C ALA A 247 -2.84 7.09 -2.70
N ARG A 248 -1.63 7.55 -3.02
CA ARG A 248 -0.94 8.59 -2.23
C ARG A 248 -1.70 9.91 -2.23
N ALA A 249 -2.26 10.31 -3.36
CA ALA A 249 -3.08 11.51 -3.47
C ALA A 249 -4.34 11.41 -2.59
N LEU A 250 -4.96 10.22 -2.55
CA LEU A 250 -6.10 9.94 -1.67
C LEU A 250 -5.73 10.18 -0.20
N PHE A 251 -4.69 9.54 0.32
CA PHE A 251 -4.26 9.73 1.71
C PHE A 251 -3.97 11.20 2.03
N ARG A 252 -3.28 11.90 1.15
CA ARG A 252 -2.96 13.32 1.32
C ARG A 252 -4.21 14.21 1.33
N ARG A 253 -5.17 13.95 0.41
CA ARG A 253 -6.44 14.68 0.33
C ARG A 253 -7.25 14.53 1.61
N LEU A 254 -7.39 13.30 2.11
CA LEU A 254 -8.15 13.03 3.32
C LEU A 254 -7.47 13.61 4.56
N ALA A 255 -6.15 13.50 4.68
CA ALA A 255 -5.41 14.14 5.78
C ALA A 255 -5.60 15.66 5.79
N LYS A 256 -5.58 16.31 4.61
CA LYS A 256 -5.86 17.74 4.50
C LYS A 256 -7.30 18.08 4.91
N LYS A 257 -8.27 17.27 4.45
CA LYS A 257 -9.71 17.49 4.73
C LYS A 257 -10.05 17.34 6.21
N THR A 258 -9.36 16.43 6.91
CA THR A 258 -9.56 16.20 8.35
C THR A 258 -8.76 17.12 9.25
N GLY A 259 -7.91 17.98 8.71
CA GLY A 259 -7.06 18.89 9.48
C GLY A 259 -5.97 18.18 10.30
N LEU A 260 -5.64 16.92 9.98
CA LEU A 260 -4.60 16.19 10.68
C LEU A 260 -3.23 16.84 10.43
N LYS A 261 -2.55 17.23 11.51
CA LYS A 261 -1.21 17.84 11.45
C LYS A 261 -0.11 16.85 11.06
N LYS A 262 -0.38 15.53 11.18
CA LYS A 262 0.57 14.45 10.80
C LYS A 262 0.58 14.25 9.30
N ARG A 263 1.74 13.87 8.77
CA ARG A 263 1.87 13.42 7.38
C ARG A 263 1.31 12.01 7.25
N VAL A 264 0.10 11.86 6.70
CA VAL A 264 -0.53 10.55 6.46
C VAL A 264 -0.10 9.98 5.12
N TYR A 265 0.38 8.73 5.13
CA TYR A 265 0.79 7.99 3.94
C TYR A 265 0.62 6.47 4.15
N PRO A 266 0.55 5.65 3.08
CA PRO A 266 0.21 4.23 3.21
C PRO A 266 1.08 3.43 4.18
N HIS A 267 2.37 3.70 4.23
CA HIS A 267 3.27 2.94 5.12
C HIS A 267 3.09 3.33 6.60
N LEU A 268 2.67 4.56 6.88
CA LEU A 268 2.34 4.99 8.24
C LEU A 268 1.13 4.23 8.79
N THR A 269 0.07 4.04 7.99
CA THR A 269 -1.11 3.27 8.41
C THR A 269 -0.75 1.82 8.74
N ARG A 270 0.15 1.22 7.97
CA ARG A 270 0.68 -0.12 8.28
C ARG A 270 1.49 -0.13 9.58
N HIS A 271 2.32 0.89 9.84
CA HIS A 271 3.06 1.00 11.10
C HIS A 271 2.10 1.12 12.29
N SER A 272 1.06 1.95 12.17
CA SER A 272 0.04 2.11 13.21
C SER A 272 -0.65 0.79 13.51
N ARG A 273 -1.09 0.06 12.47
CA ARG A 273 -1.74 -1.24 12.65
C ARG A 273 -0.80 -2.29 13.25
N ALA A 274 0.45 -2.33 12.82
CA ALA A 274 1.44 -3.25 13.39
C ALA A 274 1.67 -2.99 14.88
N THR A 275 1.69 -1.72 15.32
CA THR A 275 1.80 -1.36 16.73
C THR A 275 0.57 -1.78 17.54
N GLU A 276 -0.63 -1.59 17.00
CA GLU A 276 -1.86 -2.11 17.64
C GLU A 276 -1.84 -3.63 17.78
N LEU A 277 -1.52 -4.33 16.68
CA LEU A 277 -1.51 -5.78 16.66
C LEU A 277 -0.44 -6.37 17.60
N ALA A 278 0.64 -5.65 17.85
CA ALA A 278 1.68 -6.05 18.82
C ALA A 278 1.13 -6.19 20.25
N ASN A 279 -0.01 -5.58 20.57
CA ASN A 279 -0.66 -5.74 21.88
C ASN A 279 -1.40 -7.07 22.02
N VAL A 280 -1.78 -7.72 20.91
CA VAL A 280 -2.69 -8.89 20.90
C VAL A 280 -2.07 -10.11 20.26
N LEU A 281 -1.23 -9.93 19.23
CA LEU A 281 -0.64 -11.03 18.48
C LEU A 281 0.76 -11.37 19.01
N THR A 282 1.11 -12.64 18.98
CA THR A 282 2.47 -13.09 19.16
C THR A 282 3.36 -12.64 18.01
N GLU A 283 4.68 -12.64 18.17
CA GLU A 283 5.60 -12.31 17.07
C GLU A 283 5.42 -13.20 15.84
N ALA A 284 5.18 -14.49 16.03
CA ALA A 284 4.94 -15.44 14.95
C ALA A 284 3.65 -15.07 14.18
N GLN A 285 2.56 -14.80 14.91
CA GLN A 285 1.30 -14.36 14.31
C GLN A 285 1.42 -13.01 13.60
N MET A 286 2.22 -12.07 14.14
CA MET A 286 2.50 -10.80 13.47
C MET A 286 3.28 -11.02 12.17
N LYS A 287 4.28 -11.91 12.15
CA LYS A 287 5.06 -12.24 10.95
C LYS A 287 4.14 -12.79 9.85
N GLU A 288 3.27 -13.72 10.20
CA GLU A 288 2.29 -14.28 9.26
C GLU A 288 1.30 -13.22 8.76
N HIS A 289 0.62 -12.49 9.66
CA HIS A 289 -0.39 -11.50 9.31
C HIS A 289 0.18 -10.37 8.44
N LEU A 290 1.33 -9.82 8.83
CA LEU A 290 1.96 -8.69 8.15
C LEU A 290 2.86 -9.11 6.97
N GLY A 291 3.08 -10.41 6.76
CA GLY A 291 3.93 -10.95 5.70
C GLY A 291 5.38 -10.54 5.88
N TRP A 292 5.96 -10.81 7.04
CA TRP A 292 7.38 -10.73 7.32
C TRP A 292 8.01 -12.12 7.23
N VAL A 293 9.29 -12.18 6.83
CA VAL A 293 10.01 -13.45 6.83
C VAL A 293 10.23 -13.96 8.26
N PRO A 294 10.34 -15.28 8.48
CA PRO A 294 10.52 -15.86 9.82
C PRO A 294 11.68 -15.27 10.63
N GLY A 295 12.85 -15.01 10.00
CA GLY A 295 14.02 -14.40 10.62
C GLY A 295 13.97 -12.87 10.76
N SER A 296 12.83 -12.22 10.55
CA SER A 296 12.71 -10.75 10.60
C SER A 296 12.66 -10.24 12.05
N ASP A 297 13.47 -9.22 12.36
CA ASP A 297 13.46 -8.47 13.62
C ASP A 297 12.38 -7.38 13.67
N MET A 298 11.54 -7.28 12.61
CA MET A 298 10.51 -6.24 12.55
C MET A 298 9.53 -6.27 13.73
N PRO A 299 9.06 -7.45 14.24
CA PRO A 299 8.15 -7.47 15.39
C PRO A 299 8.69 -6.74 16.61
N SER A 300 9.98 -6.92 16.93
CA SER A 300 10.61 -6.29 18.11
C SER A 300 10.47 -4.77 18.10
N THR A 301 10.50 -4.14 16.91
CA THR A 301 10.32 -2.70 16.76
C THR A 301 8.94 -2.23 17.24
N TYR A 302 7.90 -3.04 17.01
CA TYR A 302 6.52 -2.68 17.35
C TYR A 302 6.12 -3.11 18.76
N VAL A 303 6.68 -4.22 19.27
CA VAL A 303 6.48 -4.65 20.65
C VAL A 303 6.93 -3.56 21.63
N HIS A 304 8.09 -2.94 21.38
CA HIS A 304 8.54 -1.81 22.20
C HIS A 304 7.63 -0.57 22.11
N LEU A 305 7.02 -0.34 20.95
CA LEU A 305 6.11 0.80 20.73
C LEU A 305 4.71 0.58 21.31
N SER A 306 4.31 -0.69 21.49
CA SER A 306 2.98 -1.04 22.00
C SER A 306 2.83 -0.82 23.50
N GLY A 307 3.95 -0.64 24.24
CA GLY A 307 3.93 -0.54 25.70
C GLY A 307 3.53 -1.85 26.40
N ARG A 308 3.72 -2.99 25.69
CA ARG A 308 3.43 -4.31 26.27
C ARG A 308 4.35 -4.50 27.47
N ASP A 309 3.74 -4.52 28.65
CA ASP A 309 4.44 -4.74 29.91
C ASP A 309 4.48 -6.24 30.21
N VAL A 310 5.67 -6.74 30.53
CA VAL A 310 5.88 -8.12 30.99
C VAL A 310 5.08 -8.37 32.26
N ASP A 311 4.96 -7.36 33.12
CA ASP A 311 4.23 -7.47 34.39
C ASP A 311 2.75 -7.74 34.16
N SER A 312 2.12 -7.08 33.18
CA SER A 312 0.70 -7.34 32.88
C SER A 312 0.44 -8.76 32.37
N ALA A 313 1.39 -9.32 31.60
CA ALA A 313 1.31 -10.70 31.14
C ALA A 313 1.50 -11.72 32.29
N LEU A 314 2.44 -11.44 33.21
CA LEU A 314 2.65 -12.27 34.40
C LEU A 314 1.47 -12.21 35.35
N LEU A 315 0.93 -11.03 35.63
CA LEU A 315 -0.24 -10.85 36.49
C LEU A 315 -1.44 -11.59 35.93
N LYS A 316 -1.68 -11.51 34.62
CA LYS A 316 -2.74 -12.25 33.94
C LYS A 316 -2.57 -13.78 34.03
N ALA A 317 -1.34 -14.27 33.87
CA ALA A 317 -1.04 -15.70 34.02
C ALA A 317 -1.34 -16.23 35.43
N HIS A 318 -1.27 -15.37 36.43
CA HIS A 318 -1.60 -15.67 37.84
C HIS A 318 -3.05 -15.29 38.23
N GLY A 319 -3.92 -14.97 37.25
CA GLY A 319 -5.31 -14.65 37.50
C GLY A 319 -5.55 -13.28 38.14
N ILE A 320 -4.53 -12.42 38.18
CA ILE A 320 -4.63 -11.07 38.71
C ILE A 320 -5.01 -10.14 37.56
N THR A 321 -6.24 -9.64 37.57
CA THR A 321 -6.72 -8.66 36.57
C THR A 321 -6.34 -7.26 36.97
N MET A 322 -5.65 -6.54 36.10
CA MET A 322 -5.40 -5.11 36.26
C MET A 322 -6.65 -4.32 35.82
N ASP A 323 -7.01 -3.27 36.54
CA ASP A 323 -8.16 -2.38 36.26
C ASP A 323 -8.09 -1.68 34.89
N LYS A 324 -6.97 -1.78 34.21
CA LYS A 324 -6.74 -1.25 32.85
C LYS A 324 -6.15 -2.31 31.95
N GLU A 325 -6.93 -3.33 31.58
CA GLU A 325 -6.56 -4.10 30.38
C GLU A 325 -6.55 -3.17 29.17
N PRO A 326 -5.49 -3.17 28.35
CA PRO A 326 -5.53 -2.50 27.07
C PRO A 326 -6.54 -3.26 26.18
N LYS A 327 -7.83 -2.96 26.35
CA LYS A 327 -8.84 -3.43 25.41
C LYS A 327 -8.40 -2.89 24.05
N LEU A 328 -8.22 -3.79 23.10
CA LEU A 328 -8.12 -3.39 21.70
C LEU A 328 -9.37 -2.53 21.41
N ARG A 329 -9.24 -1.20 21.44
CA ARG A 329 -10.34 -0.27 21.13
C ARG A 329 -10.56 -0.27 19.62
N VAL A 330 -10.90 -1.44 19.07
CA VAL A 330 -10.98 -1.68 17.63
C VAL A 330 -12.42 -1.63 17.13
N ALA A 331 -13.36 -1.29 17.96
CA ALA A 331 -14.67 -0.89 17.46
C ALA A 331 -14.55 0.53 16.91
N LEU A 332 -14.26 0.66 15.62
CA LEU A 332 -14.47 1.92 14.91
C LEU A 332 -15.96 2.23 14.97
N THR A 333 -16.36 3.01 15.95
CA THR A 333 -17.72 3.51 16.04
C THR A 333 -17.88 4.59 14.99
N LEU A 334 -18.51 4.25 13.88
CA LEU A 334 -18.82 5.20 12.83
C LEU A 334 -19.82 6.22 13.37
N THR A 335 -19.46 7.48 13.36
CA THR A 335 -20.33 8.56 13.80
C THR A 335 -21.26 9.05 12.70
N LYS A 336 -20.88 8.81 11.41
CA LYS A 336 -21.67 9.21 10.24
C LYS A 336 -21.73 8.12 9.20
N CYS A 337 -22.87 8.01 8.54
CA CYS A 337 -23.02 7.14 7.37
C CYS A 337 -22.21 7.66 6.20
N SER A 338 -21.31 6.83 5.64
CA SER A 338 -20.48 7.20 4.50
C SER A 338 -21.23 7.36 3.19
N ARG A 339 -22.49 6.88 3.12
CA ARG A 339 -23.31 6.95 1.91
C ARG A 339 -24.16 8.22 1.89
N CYS A 340 -24.81 8.57 3.00
CA CYS A 340 -25.77 9.67 3.05
C CYS A 340 -25.41 10.77 4.08
N GLY A 341 -24.30 10.63 4.81
CA GLY A 341 -23.84 11.62 5.77
C GLY A 341 -24.63 11.69 7.08
N LYS A 342 -25.71 10.90 7.24
CA LYS A 342 -26.56 10.91 8.44
C LYS A 342 -25.76 10.49 9.68
N ASP A 343 -25.94 11.18 10.78
CA ASP A 343 -25.36 10.80 12.06
C ASP A 343 -25.91 9.45 12.53
N LEU A 344 -25.04 8.62 13.08
CA LEU A 344 -25.32 7.25 13.47
C LEU A 344 -25.18 7.08 14.98
N SER A 345 -26.10 6.33 15.57
CA SER A 345 -25.95 5.81 16.93
C SER A 345 -25.02 4.59 16.95
N SER A 346 -24.43 4.29 18.11
CA SER A 346 -23.33 3.33 18.26
C SER A 346 -23.64 1.88 17.86
N ASP A 347 -24.90 1.45 17.82
CA ASP A 347 -25.27 0.03 17.73
C ASP A 347 -26.10 -0.34 16.50
N VAL A 348 -26.20 0.56 15.50
CA VAL A 348 -27.00 0.30 14.31
C VAL A 348 -26.29 -0.63 13.32
N GLN A 349 -27.02 -1.65 12.86
CA GLN A 349 -26.56 -2.59 11.87
C GLN A 349 -26.63 -2.02 10.45
N PHE A 350 -27.64 -1.22 10.18
CA PHE A 350 -27.91 -0.53 8.90
C PHE A 350 -28.19 0.94 9.13
N CYS A 351 -27.78 1.77 8.18
CA CYS A 351 -28.12 3.18 8.22
C CYS A 351 -29.64 3.38 8.10
N PRO A 352 -30.32 4.03 9.07
CA PRO A 352 -31.77 4.19 9.03
C PRO A 352 -32.28 5.09 7.89
N ALA A 353 -31.38 5.89 7.27
CA ALA A 353 -31.76 6.78 6.17
C ALA A 353 -31.55 6.15 4.79
N CYS A 354 -30.48 5.35 4.58
CA CYS A 354 -30.13 4.85 3.25
C CYS A 354 -29.92 3.34 3.17
N GLY A 355 -30.12 2.60 4.26
CA GLY A 355 -29.97 1.14 4.32
C GLY A 355 -28.53 0.64 4.22
N MET A 356 -27.53 1.52 4.25
CA MET A 356 -26.14 1.09 4.16
C MET A 356 -25.76 0.20 5.36
N VAL A 357 -25.11 -0.91 5.08
CA VAL A 357 -24.61 -1.82 6.11
C VAL A 357 -23.46 -1.20 6.90
N LEU A 358 -23.50 -1.31 8.22
CA LEU A 358 -22.56 -0.68 9.14
C LEU A 358 -21.85 -1.66 10.06
N ASN A 359 -22.42 -2.87 10.21
CA ASN A 359 -21.95 -3.90 11.14
C ASN A 359 -21.37 -5.09 10.35
N PRO A 360 -20.26 -5.70 10.78
CA PRO A 360 -19.65 -6.85 10.09
C PRO A 360 -20.60 -8.04 9.92
N LYS A 361 -21.42 -8.38 10.93
CA LYS A 361 -22.39 -9.48 10.82
C LYS A 361 -23.47 -9.20 9.78
N ALA A 362 -24.00 -7.98 9.76
CA ALA A 362 -24.99 -7.58 8.77
C ALA A 362 -24.36 -7.53 7.36
N ALA A 363 -23.09 -7.18 7.23
CA ALA A 363 -22.36 -7.20 5.96
C ALA A 363 -22.23 -8.61 5.40
N VAL A 364 -21.91 -9.59 6.25
CA VAL A 364 -21.82 -11.00 5.86
C VAL A 364 -23.19 -11.51 5.42
N GLY A 365 -24.25 -11.27 6.20
CA GLY A 365 -25.60 -11.69 5.85
C GLY A 365 -26.07 -11.09 4.51
N LEU A 366 -25.80 -9.81 4.28
CA LEU A 366 -26.13 -9.15 3.01
C LEU A 366 -25.39 -9.79 1.83
N GLU A 367 -24.11 -10.14 2.01
CA GLU A 367 -23.32 -10.78 0.95
C GLU A 367 -23.79 -12.20 0.67
N GLU A 368 -24.18 -12.97 1.68
CA GLU A 368 -24.76 -14.28 1.49
C GLU A 368 -26.07 -14.23 0.70
N GLU A 369 -26.98 -13.30 1.04
CA GLU A 369 -28.22 -13.07 0.30
C GLU A 369 -27.96 -12.61 -1.13
N ARG A 370 -26.98 -11.74 -1.35
CA ARG A 370 -26.58 -11.32 -2.68
C ARG A 370 -26.08 -12.51 -3.52
N MET A 371 -25.24 -13.35 -2.97
CA MET A 371 -24.75 -14.55 -3.66
C MET A 371 -25.87 -15.52 -4.03
N LYS A 372 -26.88 -15.67 -3.16
CA LYS A 372 -28.07 -16.48 -3.46
C LYS A 372 -28.87 -15.86 -4.63
N ALA A 373 -29.09 -14.55 -4.59
CA ALA A 373 -29.80 -13.83 -5.65
C ALA A 373 -29.07 -13.91 -7.00
N ASP A 374 -27.75 -13.72 -7.01
CA ASP A 374 -26.92 -13.85 -8.22
C ASP A 374 -27.01 -15.28 -8.79
N ARG A 375 -26.90 -16.34 -7.96
CA ARG A 375 -27.08 -17.73 -8.39
C ARG A 375 -28.46 -18.00 -8.97
N LEU A 376 -29.51 -17.47 -8.34
CA LEU A 376 -30.86 -17.59 -8.84
C LEU A 376 -31.02 -16.89 -10.20
N MET A 377 -30.47 -15.69 -10.33
CA MET A 377 -30.47 -14.94 -11.59
C MET A 377 -29.73 -15.71 -12.69
N ASP A 378 -28.56 -16.27 -12.38
CA ASP A 378 -27.78 -17.10 -13.31
C ASP A 378 -28.57 -18.34 -13.78
N LEU A 379 -29.33 -18.97 -12.88
CA LEU A 379 -30.21 -20.09 -13.25
C LEU A 379 -31.37 -19.64 -14.15
N LEU A 380 -32.02 -18.53 -13.80
CA LEU A 380 -33.12 -17.96 -14.60
C LEU A 380 -32.64 -17.55 -16.01
N MET A 381 -31.43 -16.98 -16.12
CA MET A 381 -30.85 -16.58 -17.40
C MET A 381 -30.42 -17.75 -18.30
N LYS A 382 -30.33 -18.98 -17.79
CA LYS A 382 -30.13 -20.20 -18.59
C LYS A 382 -31.41 -20.63 -19.30
N ASP A 383 -32.57 -20.29 -18.75
CA ASP A 383 -33.86 -20.55 -19.40
C ASP A 383 -34.08 -19.59 -20.57
N TYR A 384 -34.39 -20.14 -21.75
CA TYR A 384 -34.55 -19.37 -22.97
C TYR A 384 -35.75 -18.42 -22.91
N GLU A 385 -36.88 -18.88 -22.36
CA GLU A 385 -38.11 -18.09 -22.28
C GLU A 385 -37.96 -16.94 -21.31
N VAL A 386 -37.39 -17.20 -20.14
CA VAL A 386 -37.10 -16.17 -19.11
C VAL A 386 -36.15 -15.10 -19.66
N ARG A 387 -35.11 -15.52 -20.34
CA ARG A 387 -34.13 -14.61 -20.94
C ARG A 387 -34.79 -13.69 -22.00
N ASN A 388 -35.63 -14.26 -22.87
CA ASN A 388 -36.36 -13.49 -23.88
C ASN A 388 -37.37 -12.53 -23.26
N LEU A 389 -38.08 -12.98 -22.24
CA LEU A 389 -39.03 -12.13 -21.49
C LEU A 389 -38.34 -10.95 -20.85
N LEU A 390 -37.23 -11.20 -20.12
CA LEU A 390 -36.42 -10.15 -19.47
C LEU A 390 -35.82 -9.17 -20.50
N SER A 391 -35.29 -9.70 -21.61
CA SER A 391 -34.72 -8.84 -22.67
C SER A 391 -35.77 -7.92 -23.28
N ARG A 392 -37.00 -8.42 -23.50
CA ARG A 392 -38.14 -7.62 -23.98
C ARG A 392 -38.53 -6.56 -22.97
N LYS A 393 -38.66 -6.92 -21.69
CA LYS A 393 -39.05 -5.97 -20.63
C LYS A 393 -37.99 -4.90 -20.39
N VAL A 394 -36.71 -5.23 -20.45
CA VAL A 394 -35.63 -4.24 -20.37
C VAL A 394 -35.69 -3.24 -21.51
N ARG A 395 -35.96 -3.67 -22.75
CA ARG A 395 -36.16 -2.77 -23.89
C ARG A 395 -37.35 -1.85 -23.67
N GLU A 396 -38.53 -2.39 -23.31
CA GLU A 396 -39.72 -1.61 -23.01
C GLU A 396 -39.45 -0.52 -21.93
N LEU A 397 -38.71 -0.84 -20.87
CA LEU A 397 -38.34 0.11 -19.82
C LEU A 397 -37.34 1.18 -20.33
N TYR A 398 -36.40 0.80 -21.20
CA TYR A 398 -35.43 1.74 -21.79
C TYR A 398 -36.14 2.72 -22.72
N ASP A 399 -37.05 2.24 -23.57
CA ASP A 399 -37.81 3.07 -24.53
C ASP A 399 -38.75 4.01 -23.79
N SER A 400 -39.41 3.57 -22.73
CA SER A 400 -40.25 4.40 -21.87
C SER A 400 -39.46 5.50 -21.12
N SER A 401 -38.22 5.22 -20.74
CA SER A 401 -37.36 6.22 -20.07
C SER A 401 -36.84 7.30 -21.02
N GLN A 402 -36.68 7.01 -22.30
CA GLN A 402 -36.28 8.00 -23.31
C GLN A 402 -37.45 8.92 -23.75
N SER A 403 -38.68 8.41 -23.73
CA SER A 403 -39.86 9.21 -24.04
C SER A 403 -40.21 10.28 -23.01
N HIS A 404 -39.79 10.08 -21.74
CA HIS A 404 -39.96 11.09 -20.68
C HIS A 404 -38.91 12.22 -20.71
N HIS A 405 -37.75 12.02 -21.35
CA HIS A 405 -36.77 13.09 -21.52
C HIS A 405 -36.98 14.01 -22.74
N SER A 406 -37.77 13.56 -23.70
CA SER A 406 -38.10 14.39 -24.90
C SER A 406 -39.29 15.33 -24.71
N SER A 407 -40.06 15.23 -23.62
CA SER A 407 -41.23 16.08 -23.35
C SER A 407 -40.95 17.28 -22.41
N GLN A 408 -39.70 17.56 -22.05
CA GLN A 408 -39.34 18.73 -21.22
C GLN A 408 -38.44 19.76 -21.92
N ALA A 409 -38.37 19.73 -23.22
CA ALA A 409 -37.71 20.79 -23.99
C ALA A 409 -38.72 21.49 -24.89
N VAL A 410 -39.42 22.52 -24.41
CA VAL A 410 -39.99 23.69 -25.11
C VAL A 410 -40.82 24.52 -24.09
N PRO A 411 -40.82 25.83 -24.16
CA PRO A 411 -39.90 26.79 -24.75
C PRO A 411 -39.09 27.62 -23.77
#